data_68fbad9cd9852f8f445bb4dba13a4ca6
#
_entry.id   68fbad9cd9852f8f445bb4dba13a4ca6
#
_cell.length_a   1.000
_cell.length_b   1.000
_cell.length_c   1.000
_cell.angle_alpha   90.00
_cell.angle_beta   90.00
_cell.angle_gamma   90.00
#
_symmetry.space_group_name_H-M   'P 1'
#
loop_
_entity.id
_entity.type
_entity.pdbx_description
1 polymer ?
#
loop_
_entity_poly.entity_id
_entity_poly.type
_entity_poly.pdbx_seq_one_letter_code
_entity_poly.pdbx_strand_id
1 'polypeptide(L)'
;MKKIIKYSKKISDVSEIKKDFFSVNKDYLKKAIKENELYISQIKRKNCKNCNFKINKVIFESHKVKYTICSRCSHLNGIYEDTNDFINKIYLTEEGSNYVFPYKKDFNLRVKKIYTPKIDFLKDTLKKKFSLIEIGCGAGHFIKACENKKIKAKGFDVNKDLIDIGKK
;
A
#
# COMPACT_ATOMS: atom_id res chain seq x y z
N MET A 1 6.26 -3.37 -27.74
CA MET A 1 5.41 -4.01 -26.70
C MET A 1 3.98 -3.51 -26.86
N LYS A 2 3.00 -4.42 -26.98
CA LYS A 2 1.58 -4.03 -27.12
C LYS A 2 1.05 -3.58 -25.76
N LYS A 3 0.54 -2.34 -25.66
CA LYS A 3 -0.05 -1.80 -24.43
C LYS A 3 -1.44 -2.39 -24.24
N ILE A 4 -1.68 -3.02 -23.08
CA ILE A 4 -2.99 -3.54 -22.68
C ILE A 4 -3.56 -2.59 -21.64
N ILE A 5 -4.75 -2.04 -21.90
CA ILE A 5 -5.48 -1.16 -20.99
C ILE A 5 -6.84 -1.80 -20.71
N LYS A 6 -7.20 -1.91 -19.43
CA LYS A 6 -8.51 -2.40 -18.99
C LYS A 6 -8.99 -1.61 -17.80
N TYR A 7 -10.23 -1.20 -17.80
CA TYR A 7 -10.86 -0.58 -16.64
C TYR A 7 -11.21 -1.65 -15.60
N SER A 8 -10.73 -1.51 -14.38
CA SER A 8 -10.85 -2.56 -13.35
C SER A 8 -12.10 -2.43 -12.49
N LYS A 9 -12.61 -1.21 -12.29
CA LYS A 9 -13.75 -0.93 -11.40
C LYS A 9 -14.43 0.38 -11.77
N LYS A 10 -15.72 0.47 -11.47
CA LYS A 10 -16.50 1.71 -11.61
C LYS A 10 -16.25 2.62 -10.41
N ILE A 11 -16.40 3.93 -10.60
CA ILE A 11 -16.29 4.90 -9.50
C ILE A 11 -17.33 4.63 -8.40
N SER A 12 -18.55 4.20 -8.78
CA SER A 12 -19.62 3.80 -7.87
C SER A 12 -19.20 2.69 -6.90
N ASP A 13 -18.42 1.70 -7.38
CA ASP A 13 -17.93 0.60 -6.54
C ASP A 13 -16.96 1.10 -5.46
N VAL A 14 -16.16 2.11 -5.79
CA VAL A 14 -15.23 2.75 -4.83
C VAL A 14 -15.98 3.64 -3.85
N SER A 15 -16.97 4.40 -4.32
CA SER A 15 -17.79 5.29 -3.49
C SER A 15 -18.59 4.53 -2.46
N GLU A 16 -19.13 3.35 -2.82
CA GLU A 16 -19.83 2.47 -1.91
C GLU A 16 -18.96 2.02 -0.72
N ILE A 17 -17.69 1.69 -0.98
CA ILE A 17 -16.73 1.27 0.04
C ILE A 17 -16.23 2.45 0.89
N LYS A 18 -16.18 3.64 0.30
CA LYS A 18 -15.63 4.86 0.91
C LYS A 18 -16.72 5.89 1.23
N LYS A 19 -17.89 5.47 1.68
CA LYS A 19 -19.03 6.36 1.99
C LYS A 19 -18.66 7.54 2.87
N ASP A 20 -17.82 7.29 3.88
CA ASP A 20 -17.42 8.27 4.88
C ASP A 20 -16.16 9.05 4.50
N PHE A 21 -15.66 8.90 3.25
CA PHE A 21 -14.37 9.49 2.85
C PHE A 21 -14.30 10.99 3.11
N PHE A 22 -15.33 11.74 2.76
CA PHE A 22 -15.33 13.19 2.92
C PHE A 22 -15.46 13.62 4.38
N SER A 23 -16.25 12.91 5.19
CA SER A 23 -16.43 13.22 6.62
C SER A 23 -15.18 12.93 7.44
N VAL A 24 -14.44 11.86 7.14
CA VAL A 24 -13.25 11.45 7.88
C VAL A 24 -11.93 11.94 7.27
N ASN A 25 -11.97 12.54 6.08
CA ASN A 25 -10.75 12.97 5.36
C ASN A 25 -9.92 13.98 6.17
N LYS A 26 -10.55 14.87 6.92
CA LYS A 26 -9.86 15.85 7.78
C LYS A 26 -9.03 15.17 8.88
N ASP A 27 -9.53 14.07 9.43
CA ASP A 27 -8.83 13.33 10.48
C ASP A 27 -7.70 12.49 9.91
N TYR A 28 -7.91 11.90 8.73
CA TYR A 28 -6.80 11.26 7.98
C TYR A 28 -5.69 12.23 7.65
N LEU A 29 -6.02 13.46 7.24
CA LEU A 29 -5.03 14.49 6.95
C LEU A 29 -4.24 14.89 8.22
N LYS A 30 -4.92 15.09 9.36
CA LYS A 30 -4.25 15.36 10.64
C LYS A 30 -3.30 14.23 11.04
N LYS A 31 -3.72 12.98 10.85
CA LYS A 31 -2.89 11.80 11.11
C LYS A 31 -1.67 11.78 10.20
N ALA A 32 -1.86 11.96 8.89
CA ALA A 32 -0.76 12.02 7.93
C ALA A 32 0.26 13.13 8.25
N ILE A 33 -0.19 14.28 8.77
CA ILE A 33 0.70 15.35 9.22
C ILE A 33 1.56 14.89 10.39
N LYS A 34 0.98 14.22 11.39
CA LYS A 34 1.74 13.67 12.54
C LYS A 34 2.76 12.61 12.10
N GLU A 35 2.36 11.70 11.21
CA GLU A 35 3.25 10.69 10.63
C GLU A 35 4.41 11.34 9.87
N ASN A 36 4.13 12.42 9.12
CA ASN A 36 5.16 13.19 8.44
C ASN A 36 6.12 13.90 9.42
N GLU A 37 5.61 14.42 10.54
CA GLU A 37 6.44 15.02 11.59
C GLU A 37 7.39 13.98 12.21
N LEU A 38 6.94 12.76 12.44
CA LEU A 38 7.80 11.65 12.85
C LEU A 38 8.84 11.29 11.78
N TYR A 39 8.46 11.34 10.50
CA TYR A 39 9.38 11.06 9.40
C TYR A 39 10.47 12.11 9.26
N ILE A 40 10.13 13.39 9.30
CA ILE A 40 11.12 14.49 9.16
C ILE A 40 12.02 14.63 10.38
N SER A 41 11.70 14.03 11.51
CA SER A 41 12.59 13.96 12.68
C SER A 41 13.68 12.88 12.56
N GLN A 42 13.60 12.01 11.54
CA GLN A 42 14.59 10.98 11.31
C GLN A 42 15.90 11.57 10.74
N ILE A 43 16.97 10.78 10.76
CA ILE A 43 18.25 11.16 10.16
C ILE A 43 18.09 11.35 8.65
N LYS A 44 18.84 12.29 8.09
CA LYS A 44 18.82 12.54 6.63
C LYS A 44 19.42 11.39 5.86
N ARG A 45 18.71 10.98 4.83
CA ARG A 45 19.14 9.96 3.87
C ARG A 45 20.25 10.50 2.97
N LYS A 46 21.34 9.77 2.87
CA LYS A 46 22.47 10.11 1.99
C LYS A 46 22.39 9.38 0.65
N ASN A 47 21.87 8.17 0.65
CA ASN A 47 21.86 7.29 -0.49
C ASN A 47 20.45 6.83 -0.85
N CYS A 48 20.23 6.49 -2.12
CA CYS A 48 18.98 5.95 -2.61
C CYS A 48 18.64 4.62 -1.91
N LYS A 49 17.41 4.50 -1.40
CA LYS A 49 16.91 3.31 -0.74
C LYS A 49 16.96 2.05 -1.63
N ASN A 50 16.79 2.22 -2.94
CA ASN A 50 16.72 1.11 -3.88
C ASN A 50 18.09 0.64 -4.41
N CYS A 51 18.98 1.56 -4.78
CA CYS A 51 20.25 1.21 -5.46
C CYS A 51 21.51 1.70 -4.77
N ASN A 52 21.38 2.28 -3.59
CA ASN A 52 22.46 2.84 -2.77
C ASN A 52 23.31 3.96 -3.44
N PHE A 53 22.83 4.51 -4.56
CA PHE A 53 23.50 5.63 -5.23
C PHE A 53 23.26 6.94 -4.45
N LYS A 54 24.26 7.81 -4.37
CA LYS A 54 24.18 9.08 -3.64
C LYS A 54 23.06 9.96 -4.19
N ILE A 55 22.23 10.51 -3.30
CA ILE A 55 21.14 11.43 -3.64
C ILE A 55 21.51 12.84 -3.16
N ASN A 56 21.36 13.85 -4.02
CA ASN A 56 21.90 15.18 -3.73
C ASN A 56 20.88 16.31 -3.83
N LYS A 57 19.80 16.16 -4.63
CA LYS A 57 18.93 17.29 -4.96
C LYS A 57 17.47 17.00 -4.56
N VAL A 58 16.91 17.87 -3.73
CA VAL A 58 15.46 17.91 -3.48
C VAL A 58 14.77 18.43 -4.73
N ILE A 59 13.70 17.75 -5.18
CA ILE A 59 12.95 18.12 -6.38
C ILE A 59 11.62 18.78 -6.04
N PHE A 60 10.95 18.30 -4.99
CA PHE A 60 9.72 18.89 -4.51
C PHE A 60 9.50 18.60 -3.03
N GLU A 61 8.53 19.28 -2.44
CA GLU A 61 8.05 19.07 -1.09
C GLU A 61 6.55 18.83 -1.12
N SER A 62 6.08 17.88 -0.31
CA SER A 62 4.66 17.64 -0.09
C SER A 62 4.41 17.36 1.39
N HIS A 63 3.48 18.10 1.99
CA HIS A 63 3.10 17.95 3.40
C HIS A 63 4.31 17.98 4.36
N LYS A 64 5.23 18.92 4.17
CA LYS A 64 6.49 19.10 4.90
C LYS A 64 7.58 18.04 4.60
N VAL A 65 7.28 16.99 3.85
CA VAL A 65 8.26 15.98 3.45
C VAL A 65 8.91 16.38 2.14
N LYS A 66 10.25 16.39 2.13
CA LYS A 66 11.06 16.67 0.93
C LYS A 66 11.41 15.38 0.21
N TYR A 67 11.39 15.42 -1.11
CA TYR A 67 11.61 14.27 -1.98
C TYR A 67 12.71 14.53 -3.01
N THR A 68 13.36 13.43 -3.42
CA THR A 68 14.35 13.41 -4.48
C THR A 68 14.16 12.20 -5.39
N ILE A 69 14.48 12.33 -6.67
CA ILE A 69 14.55 11.20 -7.60
C ILE A 69 16.01 10.79 -7.76
N CYS A 70 16.28 9.50 -7.59
CA CYS A 70 17.60 8.96 -7.83
C CYS A 70 17.96 9.05 -9.31
N SER A 71 19.09 9.71 -9.64
CA SER A 71 19.54 9.83 -11.03
C SER A 71 19.97 8.51 -11.67
N ARG A 72 20.29 7.49 -10.85
CA ARG A 72 20.73 6.17 -11.34
C ARG A 72 19.56 5.22 -11.65
N CYS A 73 18.54 5.15 -10.78
CA CYS A 73 17.48 4.15 -10.92
C CYS A 73 16.06 4.75 -10.94
N SER A 74 15.95 6.07 -10.99
CA SER A 74 14.68 6.81 -11.01
C SER A 74 13.75 6.56 -9.81
N HIS A 75 14.26 5.93 -8.74
CA HIS A 75 13.47 5.72 -7.53
C HIS A 75 13.19 7.05 -6.82
N LEU A 76 11.93 7.29 -6.47
CA LEU A 76 11.52 8.43 -5.66
C LEU A 76 11.84 8.15 -4.19
N ASN A 77 12.71 8.96 -3.59
CA ASN A 77 13.09 8.84 -2.19
C ASN A 77 12.55 10.03 -1.39
N GLY A 78 12.00 9.78 -0.21
CA GLY A 78 12.00 10.80 0.83
C GLY A 78 13.43 11.02 1.33
N ILE A 79 13.76 12.25 1.74
CA ILE A 79 15.14 12.60 2.14
C ILE A 79 15.52 12.21 3.57
N TYR A 80 14.67 11.46 4.27
CA TYR A 80 14.94 10.94 5.61
C TYR A 80 14.97 9.41 5.60
N GLU A 81 15.62 8.80 6.59
CA GLU A 81 15.71 7.35 6.69
C GLU A 81 14.42 6.74 7.27
N ASP A 82 14.07 5.57 6.77
CA ASP A 82 13.02 4.74 7.37
C ASP A 82 13.67 3.89 8.47
N THR A 83 13.92 4.47 9.64
CA THR A 83 14.53 3.74 10.76
C THR A 83 13.57 2.68 11.30
N ASN A 84 14.10 1.66 11.96
CA ASN A 84 13.28 0.61 12.58
C ASN A 84 12.29 1.20 13.59
N ASP A 85 12.71 2.19 14.37
CA ASP A 85 11.83 2.87 15.32
C ASP A 85 10.68 3.60 14.63
N PHE A 86 10.97 4.28 13.51
CA PHE A 86 9.94 4.93 12.71
C PHE A 86 8.96 3.89 12.13
N ILE A 87 9.49 2.83 11.50
CA ILE A 87 8.67 1.75 10.93
C ILE A 87 7.78 1.11 11.99
N ASN A 88 8.34 0.79 13.16
CA ASN A 88 7.59 0.20 14.27
C ASN A 88 6.46 1.12 14.74
N LYS A 89 6.73 2.41 14.91
CA LYS A 89 5.70 3.40 15.32
C LYS A 89 4.57 3.50 14.30
N ILE A 90 4.86 3.47 13.00
CA ILE A 90 3.84 3.62 11.94
C ILE A 90 3.02 2.34 11.73
N TYR A 91 3.63 1.17 11.82
CA TYR A 91 2.97 -0.08 11.40
C TYR A 91 2.61 -1.04 12.53
N LEU A 92 3.31 -1.01 13.69
CA LEU A 92 3.19 -2.02 14.73
C LEU A 92 2.62 -1.50 16.05
N THR A 93 2.46 -0.18 16.22
CA THR A 93 1.81 0.38 17.43
C THR A 93 0.29 0.46 17.25
N GLU A 94 -0.43 0.70 18.37
CA GLU A 94 -1.88 0.91 18.36
C GLU A 94 -2.30 2.05 17.43
N GLU A 95 -1.47 3.08 17.26
CA GLU A 95 -1.70 4.16 16.29
C GLU A 95 -1.65 3.64 14.84
N GLY A 96 -0.83 2.64 14.54
CA GLY A 96 -0.82 1.90 13.27
C GLY A 96 -2.00 0.93 13.12
N SER A 97 -2.57 0.41 14.22
CA SER A 97 -3.70 -0.52 14.22
C SER A 97 -5.01 0.10 13.71
N ASN A 98 -5.11 1.42 13.63
CA ASN A 98 -6.23 2.12 12.97
C ASN A 98 -6.43 1.71 11.50
N TYR A 99 -5.45 1.05 10.87
CA TYR A 99 -5.62 0.39 9.58
C TYR A 99 -6.45 -0.91 9.67
N VAL A 100 -6.50 -1.57 10.83
CA VAL A 100 -7.16 -2.87 11.01
C VAL A 100 -8.67 -2.78 10.83
N PHE A 101 -9.31 -1.78 11.45
CA PHE A 101 -10.77 -1.63 11.42
C PHE A 101 -11.35 -1.45 10.00
N PRO A 102 -10.82 -0.54 9.14
CA PRO A 102 -11.30 -0.41 7.77
C PRO A 102 -11.11 -1.67 6.92
N TYR A 103 -10.11 -2.50 7.24
CA TYR A 103 -9.86 -3.75 6.52
C TYR A 103 -10.84 -4.86 6.89
N LYS A 104 -11.32 -4.89 8.12
CA LYS A 104 -12.33 -5.85 8.58
C LYS A 104 -13.72 -5.50 8.07
N LYS A 105 -14.06 -4.20 8.11
CA LYS A 105 -15.29 -3.68 7.52
C LYS A 105 -15.27 -3.89 6.01
N ASP A 106 -16.36 -4.36 5.45
CA ASP A 106 -16.55 -4.54 4.00
C ASP A 106 -15.55 -5.51 3.32
N PHE A 107 -14.96 -6.46 4.08
CA PHE A 107 -13.97 -7.41 3.55
C PHE A 107 -14.42 -8.05 2.23
N ASN A 108 -15.55 -8.72 2.25
CA ASN A 108 -16.09 -9.44 1.08
C ASN A 108 -16.45 -8.50 -0.08
N LEU A 109 -16.97 -7.31 0.23
CA LEU A 109 -17.27 -6.28 -0.77
C LEU A 109 -15.98 -5.80 -1.46
N ARG A 110 -14.92 -5.55 -0.69
CA ARG A 110 -13.59 -5.20 -1.20
C ARG A 110 -13.01 -6.30 -2.07
N VAL A 111 -13.07 -7.56 -1.63
CA VAL A 111 -12.63 -8.72 -2.42
C VAL A 111 -13.35 -8.72 -3.77
N LYS A 112 -14.69 -8.62 -3.76
CA LYS A 112 -15.51 -8.68 -4.97
C LYS A 112 -15.27 -7.49 -5.91
N LYS A 113 -15.30 -6.27 -5.39
CA LYS A 113 -15.35 -5.04 -6.19
C LYS A 113 -13.98 -4.45 -6.55
N ILE A 114 -12.96 -4.72 -5.73
CA ILE A 114 -11.62 -4.15 -5.92
C ILE A 114 -10.62 -5.21 -6.38
N TYR A 115 -10.56 -6.34 -5.67
CA TYR A 115 -9.46 -7.29 -5.86
C TYR A 115 -9.74 -8.33 -6.93
N THR A 116 -10.98 -8.84 -7.04
CA THR A 116 -11.35 -9.78 -8.11
C THR A 116 -11.10 -9.22 -9.52
N PRO A 117 -11.46 -7.95 -9.84
CA PRO A 117 -11.13 -7.38 -11.15
C PRO A 117 -9.63 -7.32 -11.46
N LYS A 118 -8.77 -7.16 -10.43
CA LYS A 118 -7.31 -7.21 -10.62
C LYS A 118 -6.84 -8.61 -11.00
N ILE A 119 -7.43 -9.64 -10.37
CA ILE A 119 -7.12 -11.04 -10.71
C ILE A 119 -7.60 -11.38 -12.12
N ASP A 120 -8.78 -10.94 -12.51
CA ASP A 120 -9.29 -11.12 -13.87
C ASP A 120 -8.38 -10.45 -14.89
N PHE A 121 -7.89 -9.24 -14.61
CA PHE A 121 -6.89 -8.58 -15.45
C PHE A 121 -5.60 -9.40 -15.59
N LEU A 122 -5.08 -9.95 -14.49
CA LEU A 122 -3.87 -10.79 -14.52
C LEU A 122 -4.10 -12.05 -15.37
N LYS A 123 -5.23 -12.72 -15.21
CA LYS A 123 -5.59 -13.91 -16.00
C LYS A 123 -5.65 -13.60 -17.48
N ASP A 124 -6.35 -12.52 -17.84
CA ASP A 124 -6.50 -12.09 -19.23
C ASP A 124 -5.17 -11.68 -19.88
N THR A 125 -4.26 -11.12 -19.05
CA THR A 125 -2.96 -10.65 -19.54
C THR A 125 -1.96 -11.78 -19.69
N LEU A 126 -1.84 -12.64 -18.68
CA LEU A 126 -0.85 -13.72 -18.65
C LEU A 126 -1.24 -14.91 -19.52
N LYS A 127 -2.54 -15.18 -19.69
CA LYS A 127 -3.09 -16.28 -20.52
C LYS A 127 -2.49 -17.66 -20.22
N LYS A 128 -1.94 -17.87 -19.04
CA LYS A 128 -1.32 -19.12 -18.56
C LYS A 128 -1.60 -19.34 -17.08
N LYS A 129 -1.40 -20.58 -16.61
CA LYS A 129 -1.43 -20.84 -15.17
C LYS A 129 -0.27 -20.13 -14.48
N PHE A 130 -0.53 -19.53 -13.34
CA PHE A 130 0.47 -18.84 -12.51
C PHE A 130 0.16 -19.05 -11.02
N SER A 131 1.18 -18.88 -10.20
CA SER A 131 1.08 -18.68 -8.77
C SER A 131 1.51 -17.26 -8.42
N LEU A 132 1.15 -16.79 -7.23
CA LEU A 132 1.38 -15.40 -6.84
C LEU A 132 1.91 -15.31 -5.42
N ILE A 133 2.82 -14.36 -5.20
CA ILE A 133 3.25 -13.92 -3.88
C ILE A 133 2.89 -12.43 -3.76
N GLU A 134 2.21 -12.06 -2.68
CA GLU A 134 1.89 -10.67 -2.34
C GLU A 134 2.68 -10.24 -1.11
N ILE A 135 3.49 -9.21 -1.27
CA ILE A 135 4.22 -8.56 -0.16
C ILE A 135 3.41 -7.35 0.29
N GLY A 136 3.14 -7.24 1.59
CA GLY A 136 2.22 -6.25 2.14
C GLY A 136 0.75 -6.62 1.88
N CYS A 137 0.38 -7.88 2.15
CA CYS A 137 -0.96 -8.39 1.83
C CYS A 137 -2.07 -7.86 2.76
N GLY A 138 -1.71 -7.17 3.84
CA GLY A 138 -2.66 -6.70 4.84
C GLY A 138 -3.55 -7.83 5.34
N ALA A 139 -4.86 -7.62 5.35
CA ALA A 139 -5.85 -8.62 5.74
C ALA A 139 -6.15 -9.67 4.65
N GLY A 140 -5.33 -9.80 3.60
CA GLY A 140 -5.42 -10.88 2.62
C GLY A 140 -6.55 -10.77 1.60
N HIS A 141 -7.10 -9.58 1.35
CA HIS A 141 -8.19 -9.41 0.36
C HIS A 141 -7.83 -9.92 -1.04
N PHE A 142 -6.59 -9.64 -1.49
CA PHE A 142 -6.12 -10.09 -2.79
C PHE A 142 -5.87 -11.60 -2.81
N ILE A 143 -5.36 -12.16 -1.70
CA ILE A 143 -5.20 -13.62 -1.52
C ILE A 143 -6.56 -14.30 -1.59
N LYS A 144 -7.58 -13.74 -0.92
CA LYS A 144 -8.96 -14.26 -0.99
C LYS A 144 -9.54 -14.20 -2.40
N ALA A 145 -9.27 -13.13 -3.14
CA ALA A 145 -9.65 -13.05 -4.55
C ALA A 145 -8.96 -14.12 -5.41
N CYS A 146 -7.68 -14.43 -5.13
CA CYS A 146 -6.96 -15.52 -5.78
C CYS A 146 -7.58 -16.89 -5.47
N GLU A 147 -7.90 -17.16 -4.21
CA GLU A 147 -8.61 -18.37 -3.78
C GLU A 147 -9.93 -18.56 -4.54
N ASN A 148 -10.77 -17.52 -4.57
CA ASN A 148 -12.06 -17.55 -5.26
C ASN A 148 -11.92 -17.85 -6.77
N LYS A 149 -10.76 -17.59 -7.34
CA LYS A 149 -10.41 -17.86 -8.75
C LYS A 149 -9.53 -19.10 -8.92
N LYS A 150 -9.33 -19.91 -7.86
CA LYS A 150 -8.51 -21.15 -7.83
C LYS A 150 -7.06 -20.88 -8.26
N ILE A 151 -6.49 -19.73 -7.87
CA ILE A 151 -5.10 -19.37 -8.09
C ILE A 151 -4.33 -19.59 -6.80
N LYS A 152 -3.23 -20.34 -6.85
CA LYS A 152 -2.33 -20.55 -5.70
C LYS A 152 -1.64 -19.21 -5.37
N ALA A 153 -1.84 -18.71 -4.16
CA ALA A 153 -1.25 -17.46 -3.70
C ALA A 153 -0.74 -17.58 -2.26
N LYS A 154 0.30 -16.80 -1.93
CA LYS A 154 0.79 -16.61 -0.56
C LYS A 154 0.93 -15.11 -0.30
N GLY A 155 0.46 -14.64 0.87
CA GLY A 155 0.59 -13.27 1.32
C GLY A 155 1.57 -13.18 2.49
N PHE A 156 2.31 -12.07 2.55
CA PHE A 156 3.19 -11.71 3.66
C PHE A 156 2.90 -10.28 4.08
N ASP A 157 2.82 -10.06 5.39
CA ASP A 157 2.67 -8.72 5.96
C ASP A 157 3.44 -8.64 7.29
N VAL A 158 3.88 -7.46 7.68
CA VAL A 158 4.55 -7.21 8.96
C VAL A 158 3.56 -7.06 10.11
N ASN A 159 2.31 -6.71 9.80
CA ASN A 159 1.27 -6.50 10.80
C ASN A 159 0.54 -7.82 11.10
N LYS A 160 0.80 -8.36 12.28
CA LYS A 160 0.23 -9.63 12.74
C LYS A 160 -1.31 -9.58 12.83
N ASP A 161 -1.89 -8.48 13.30
CA ASP A 161 -3.33 -8.35 13.48
C ASP A 161 -4.07 -8.41 12.13
N LEU A 162 -3.48 -7.82 11.08
CA LEU A 162 -3.99 -7.93 9.71
C LEU A 162 -3.92 -9.37 9.20
N ILE A 163 -2.80 -10.05 9.42
CA ILE A 163 -2.66 -11.47 9.05
C ILE A 163 -3.69 -12.34 9.76
N ASP A 164 -3.94 -12.12 11.04
CA ASP A 164 -4.89 -12.92 11.83
C ASP A 164 -6.35 -12.68 11.39
N ILE A 165 -6.66 -11.51 10.84
CA ILE A 165 -7.94 -11.25 10.16
C ILE A 165 -8.07 -12.10 8.88
N GLY A 166 -7.01 -12.15 8.08
CA GLY A 166 -7.00 -12.87 6.81
C GLY A 166 -7.05 -14.39 6.93
N LYS A 167 -6.70 -14.95 8.11
CA LYS A 167 -6.73 -16.39 8.39
C LYS A 167 -8.11 -16.90 8.84
N LYS A 168 -9.04 -16.01 9.17
CA LYS A 168 -10.43 -16.32 9.53
C LYS A 168 -11.33 -16.35 8.30
#